data_45a788b8f7c2c823f8ba4d212c192f0f
#
_entry.id   45a788b8f7c2c823f8ba4d212c192f0f
#
_cell.length_a   1.000
_cell.length_b   1.000
_cell.length_c   1.000
_cell.angle_alpha   90.00
_cell.angle_beta   90.00
_cell.angle_gamma   90.00
#
_symmetry.space_group_name_H-M   'P 1'
#
loop_
_entity.id
_entity.type
_entity.pdbx_description
1 polymer ?
#
loop_
_entity_poly.entity_id
_entity_poly.type
_entity_poly.pdbx_seq_one_letter_code
_entity_poly.pdbx_strand_id
1 'polypeptide(L)'
;MPTDIEIAQSTALENVYDVARRAGIDEKYLEPYGHYKAKVDLKLLSENPAPDGKLILVTAMTPTPAGEGKTTTTIGLADGLRRIGKNAVVALREPSLGPVFGVKGGAAGGGYAQVVPMEDINLHFTGDFHAIGAANNLLAAMIDNHIYQGNALGIDPRRITWRRCVDMNDRQLRFVVDGLGGRVNGTPREDGYDITVASEIMAVLCLSSDVSDLKERLSRIVVGYTYDDQPVTAGQLRAAGAMCALLKDALKPNLVQTLEHTPALVHGGPFANIAHGCNSVLATKMAMKLGDYAVTEAGFGGDLGAEKFLDIKCRMAHLKPSAVVVVATVRALKMHGGLKKTELNAENLEALEAGLPNLLRHVSNMTEVYHLPCVVAINRFPTDTEDELRLVEDKCRALGVNAVLSEVWGKGGAGGTALAEEVVRLCEQQSGFTFCYDDDMTIRQKMNAIVTRVYRGDEVVLTPEAKRQVKKLTEMGCGAMPVCMAKTQYSFSDDAKKLGAPEGFKVTVRQVKVSAGAGFIVALTGDIMTMPGLPKEPAAEHIDVDENGVISGLF
;
A
#
# COMPACT_ATOMS: atom_id res chain seq x y z
N MET A 1 17.65 2.42 24.55
CA MET A 1 17.13 3.50 23.69
C MET A 1 15.65 3.62 23.98
N PRO A 2 15.05 4.81 23.90
CA PRO A 2 13.62 4.97 24.04
C PRO A 2 12.89 4.20 22.91
N THR A 3 11.66 3.79 23.17
CA THR A 3 10.77 3.14 22.20
C THR A 3 10.26 4.15 21.18
N ASP A 4 9.69 3.67 20.07
CA ASP A 4 9.18 4.55 19.02
C ASP A 4 8.09 5.47 19.55
N ILE A 5 7.18 4.98 20.42
CA ILE A 5 6.14 5.81 21.03
C ILE A 5 6.73 6.84 22.03
N GLU A 6 7.74 6.48 22.82
CA GLU A 6 8.40 7.43 23.73
C GLU A 6 9.11 8.56 22.96
N ILE A 7 9.73 8.25 21.82
CA ILE A 7 10.30 9.27 20.92
C ILE A 7 9.21 10.20 20.40
N ALA A 8 8.10 9.65 19.91
CA ALA A 8 6.98 10.42 19.39
C ALA A 8 6.36 11.32 20.46
N GLN A 9 6.10 10.79 21.66
CA GLN A 9 5.52 11.52 22.79
C GLN A 9 6.43 12.63 23.33
N SER A 10 7.76 12.46 23.25
CA SER A 10 8.73 13.46 23.68
C SER A 10 8.93 14.61 22.70
N THR A 11 8.40 14.50 21.48
CA THR A 11 8.57 15.52 20.43
C THR A 11 7.56 16.64 20.59
N ALA A 12 8.04 17.88 20.56
CA ALA A 12 7.19 19.07 20.53
C ALA A 12 6.51 19.21 19.16
N LEU A 13 5.20 19.01 19.08
CA LEU A 13 4.45 19.13 17.85
C LEU A 13 4.19 20.59 17.50
N GLU A 14 4.37 20.95 16.24
CA GLU A 14 3.90 22.24 15.71
C GLU A 14 2.40 22.19 15.42
N ASN A 15 1.74 23.35 15.53
CA ASN A 15 0.34 23.46 15.14
C ASN A 15 0.16 23.17 13.64
N VAL A 16 -0.91 22.49 13.27
CA VAL A 16 -1.18 22.09 11.88
C VAL A 16 -1.23 23.27 10.90
N TYR A 17 -1.58 24.47 11.37
CA TYR A 17 -1.53 25.70 10.56
C TYR A 17 -0.09 26.11 10.22
N ASP A 18 0.87 25.88 11.12
CA ASP A 18 2.29 26.16 10.85
C ASP A 18 2.86 25.14 9.87
N VAL A 19 2.48 23.87 10.02
CA VAL A 19 2.81 22.81 9.06
C VAL A 19 2.23 23.12 7.67
N ALA A 20 0.98 23.55 7.61
CA ALA A 20 0.32 23.94 6.36
C ALA A 20 1.02 25.13 5.70
N ARG A 21 1.35 26.16 6.46
CA ARG A 21 2.08 27.35 5.97
C ARG A 21 3.45 26.96 5.41
N ARG A 22 4.16 26.01 6.06
CA ARG A 22 5.43 25.44 5.57
C ARG A 22 5.25 24.66 4.28
N ALA A 23 4.12 24.01 4.09
CA ALA A 23 3.76 23.31 2.86
C ALA A 23 3.21 24.23 1.75
N GLY A 24 3.00 25.51 2.03
CA GLY A 24 2.38 26.43 1.08
C GLY A 24 0.87 26.25 0.92
N ILE A 25 0.20 25.70 1.92
CA ILE A 25 -1.26 25.50 1.96
C ILE A 25 -1.92 26.72 2.62
N ASP A 26 -2.81 27.39 1.90
CA ASP A 26 -3.65 28.46 2.44
C ASP A 26 -4.66 27.86 3.44
N GLU A 27 -4.90 28.58 4.55
CA GLU A 27 -5.82 28.16 5.62
C GLU A 27 -7.25 27.88 5.12
N LYS A 28 -7.70 28.52 4.05
CA LYS A 28 -9.01 28.26 3.43
C LYS A 28 -9.21 26.82 2.94
N TYR A 29 -8.12 26.06 2.72
CA TYR A 29 -8.17 24.67 2.32
C TYR A 29 -8.07 23.68 3.49
N LEU A 30 -7.95 24.16 4.74
CA LEU A 30 -7.78 23.32 5.92
C LEU A 30 -9.09 23.09 6.65
N GLU A 31 -9.34 21.84 6.99
CA GLU A 31 -10.37 21.41 7.94
C GLU A 31 -9.67 20.78 9.14
N PRO A 32 -9.41 21.52 10.24
CA PRO A 32 -8.63 21.02 11.37
C PRO A 32 -9.38 19.95 12.15
N TYR A 33 -8.64 18.94 12.54
CA TYR A 33 -9.06 17.86 13.44
C TYR A 33 -8.21 17.94 14.71
N GLY A 34 -8.48 18.92 15.56
CA GLY A 34 -7.65 19.29 16.69
C GLY A 34 -6.47 20.19 16.26
N HIS A 35 -5.37 20.15 17.05
CA HIS A 35 -4.25 21.08 16.88
C HIS A 35 -3.18 20.60 15.89
N TYR A 36 -3.07 19.30 15.64
CA TYR A 36 -1.90 18.70 15.00
C TYR A 36 -2.19 17.95 13.72
N LYS A 37 -3.46 17.90 13.30
CA LYS A 37 -3.89 17.23 12.07
C LYS A 37 -5.03 17.99 11.41
N ALA A 38 -5.11 17.93 10.08
CA ALA A 38 -6.19 18.53 9.31
C ALA A 38 -6.47 17.73 8.05
N LYS A 39 -7.69 17.80 7.53
CA LYS A 39 -7.96 17.43 6.15
C LYS A 39 -7.68 18.60 5.22
N VAL A 40 -7.24 18.27 4.00
CA VAL A 40 -6.94 19.27 2.96
C VAL A 40 -7.99 19.20 1.86
N ASP A 41 -8.66 20.32 1.59
CA ASP A 41 -9.70 20.42 0.54
C ASP A 41 -9.11 20.15 -0.85
N LEU A 42 -9.83 19.36 -1.63
CA LEU A 42 -9.43 18.97 -3.00
C LEU A 42 -9.35 20.14 -3.98
N LYS A 43 -9.99 21.26 -3.68
CA LYS A 43 -9.89 22.51 -4.46
C LYS A 43 -8.44 22.98 -4.59
N LEU A 44 -7.58 22.68 -3.61
CA LEU A 44 -6.16 22.98 -3.69
C LEU A 44 -5.53 22.45 -4.98
N LEU A 45 -5.91 21.24 -5.42
CA LEU A 45 -5.36 20.63 -6.64
C LEU A 45 -5.74 21.41 -7.92
N SER A 46 -6.95 21.96 -7.97
CA SER A 46 -7.44 22.71 -9.13
C SER A 46 -7.10 24.19 -9.11
N GLU A 47 -6.92 24.78 -7.94
CA GLU A 47 -6.66 26.20 -7.77
C GLU A 47 -5.16 26.53 -7.64
N ASN A 48 -4.30 25.55 -7.35
CA ASN A 48 -2.86 25.77 -7.27
C ASN A 48 -2.20 25.67 -8.66
N PRO A 49 -1.67 26.78 -9.21
CA PRO A 49 -1.05 26.81 -10.55
C PRO A 49 0.38 26.27 -10.59
N ALA A 50 0.97 25.90 -9.44
CA ALA A 50 2.34 25.41 -9.38
C ALA A 50 2.53 24.17 -10.29
N PRO A 51 3.68 24.01 -10.94
CA PRO A 51 4.00 22.79 -11.65
C PRO A 51 4.13 21.61 -10.67
N ASP A 52 3.95 20.39 -11.16
CA ASP A 52 4.14 19.22 -10.35
C ASP A 52 5.64 19.00 -10.04
N GLY A 53 5.95 18.72 -8.78
CA GLY A 53 7.28 18.35 -8.35
C GLY A 53 7.69 16.93 -8.78
N LYS A 54 8.91 16.56 -8.47
CA LYS A 54 9.49 15.25 -8.79
C LYS A 54 8.88 14.17 -7.89
N LEU A 55 8.35 13.11 -8.49
CA LEU A 55 7.80 11.97 -7.77
C LEU A 55 8.88 10.92 -7.50
N ILE A 56 9.14 10.61 -6.24
CA ILE A 56 10.10 9.62 -5.78
C ILE A 56 9.35 8.44 -5.17
N LEU A 57 9.56 7.25 -5.72
CA LEU A 57 9.00 6.02 -5.18
C LEU A 57 10.02 5.32 -4.28
N VAL A 58 9.65 5.04 -3.03
CA VAL A 58 10.41 4.17 -2.14
C VAL A 58 9.78 2.78 -2.12
N THR A 59 10.57 1.79 -2.44
CA THR A 59 10.21 0.37 -2.37
C THR A 59 11.30 -0.41 -1.64
N ALA A 60 11.25 -1.73 -1.63
CA ALA A 60 12.27 -2.54 -0.99
C ALA A 60 12.52 -3.85 -1.75
N MET A 61 13.58 -4.54 -1.34
CA MET A 61 13.77 -5.95 -1.65
C MET A 61 12.60 -6.80 -1.11
N THR A 62 12.54 -8.09 -1.44
CA THR A 62 11.51 -8.99 -0.92
C THR A 62 11.50 -8.99 0.62
N PRO A 63 10.34 -8.72 1.27
CA PRO A 63 10.28 -8.59 2.72
C PRO A 63 10.60 -9.89 3.45
N THR A 64 11.14 -9.71 4.66
CA THR A 64 11.44 -10.79 5.59
C THR A 64 10.84 -10.49 6.97
N PRO A 65 10.75 -11.48 7.88
CA PRO A 65 10.37 -11.21 9.26
C PRO A 65 11.33 -10.28 10.03
N ALA A 66 12.49 -9.95 9.45
CA ALA A 66 13.44 -9.00 10.02
C ALA A 66 13.03 -7.53 9.80
N GLY A 67 12.18 -7.29 8.78
CA GLY A 67 11.76 -5.95 8.35
C GLY A 67 12.84 -5.22 7.52
N GLU A 68 12.42 -4.36 6.61
CA GLU A 68 13.32 -3.60 5.71
C GLU A 68 13.37 -2.11 6.02
N GLY A 69 12.37 -1.56 6.75
CA GLY A 69 12.32 -0.16 7.15
C GLY A 69 11.97 0.82 6.03
N LYS A 70 11.09 0.43 5.10
CA LYS A 70 10.64 1.30 3.99
C LYS A 70 10.08 2.64 4.47
N THR A 71 9.08 2.60 5.35
CA THR A 71 8.40 3.82 5.83
C THR A 71 9.39 4.73 6.56
N THR A 72 10.23 4.16 7.42
CA THR A 72 11.32 4.88 8.10
C THR A 72 12.27 5.55 7.10
N THR A 73 12.68 4.82 6.05
CA THR A 73 13.53 5.39 4.98
C THR A 73 12.81 6.46 4.18
N THR A 74 11.51 6.29 3.90
CA THR A 74 10.68 7.27 3.16
C THR A 74 10.61 8.58 3.92
N ILE A 75 10.33 8.53 5.22
CA ILE A 75 10.23 9.71 6.09
C ILE A 75 11.61 10.36 6.25
N GLY A 76 12.63 9.56 6.59
CA GLY A 76 13.99 10.08 6.77
C GLY A 76 14.59 10.66 5.49
N LEU A 77 14.23 10.14 4.31
CA LEU A 77 14.61 10.75 3.02
C LEU A 77 13.95 12.12 2.84
N ALA A 78 12.66 12.26 3.16
CA ALA A 78 11.98 13.54 3.07
C ALA A 78 12.57 14.58 4.03
N ASP A 79 12.87 14.18 5.27
CA ASP A 79 13.57 15.03 6.23
C ASP A 79 14.99 15.37 5.75
N GLY A 80 15.71 14.41 5.18
CA GLY A 80 17.02 14.61 4.57
C GLY A 80 17.01 15.59 3.40
N LEU A 81 16.01 15.51 2.53
CA LEU A 81 15.80 16.48 1.43
C LEU A 81 15.62 17.89 1.97
N ARG A 82 14.83 18.06 3.02
CA ARG A 82 14.66 19.38 3.65
C ARG A 82 15.92 19.90 4.31
N ARG A 83 16.71 19.02 4.92
CA ARG A 83 18.01 19.40 5.52
C ARG A 83 19.03 19.90 4.49
N ILE A 84 18.98 19.39 3.25
CA ILE A 84 19.79 19.92 2.15
C ILE A 84 19.11 21.08 1.38
N GLY A 85 18.08 21.70 1.97
CA GLY A 85 17.41 22.88 1.44
C GLY A 85 16.42 22.63 0.32
N LYS A 86 15.93 21.39 0.13
CA LYS A 86 14.91 21.05 -0.86
C LYS A 86 13.51 21.09 -0.23
N ASN A 87 12.52 21.56 -0.97
CA ASN A 87 11.12 21.53 -0.52
C ASN A 87 10.55 20.13 -0.79
N ALA A 88 10.43 19.31 0.26
CA ALA A 88 9.91 17.95 0.19
C ALA A 88 8.60 17.81 0.95
N VAL A 89 7.68 17.01 0.42
CA VAL A 89 6.42 16.58 1.06
C VAL A 89 6.37 15.06 0.96
N VAL A 90 6.00 14.39 2.05
CA VAL A 90 5.83 12.94 2.05
C VAL A 90 4.36 12.54 1.93
N ALA A 91 4.08 11.47 1.18
CA ALA A 91 2.74 10.89 1.06
C ALA A 91 2.77 9.42 1.46
N LEU A 92 2.03 9.06 2.49
CA LEU A 92 2.05 7.75 3.14
C LEU A 92 0.67 7.10 3.19
N ARG A 93 0.66 5.79 3.45
CA ARG A 93 -0.56 5.07 3.77
C ARG A 93 -0.95 5.30 5.22
N GLU A 94 -2.26 5.30 5.46
CA GLU A 94 -2.84 5.23 6.79
C GLU A 94 -2.79 3.78 7.31
N PRO A 95 -2.37 3.52 8.56
CA PRO A 95 -2.33 2.18 9.13
C PRO A 95 -3.72 1.66 9.47
N SER A 96 -3.90 0.33 9.36
CA SER A 96 -5.10 -0.41 9.75
C SER A 96 -4.96 -0.93 11.18
N LEU A 97 -6.05 -0.89 11.94
CA LEU A 97 -6.10 -1.37 13.33
C LEU A 97 -5.72 -2.85 13.46
N GLY A 98 -6.11 -3.69 12.50
CA GLY A 98 -5.80 -5.11 12.54
C GLY A 98 -4.31 -5.41 12.66
N PRO A 99 -3.42 -4.91 11.77
CA PRO A 99 -1.99 -4.98 11.93
C PRO A 99 -1.45 -4.33 13.21
N VAL A 100 -1.97 -3.17 13.60
CA VAL A 100 -1.55 -2.43 14.81
C VAL A 100 -1.75 -3.27 16.06
N PHE A 101 -2.91 -3.89 16.23
CA PHE A 101 -3.21 -4.76 17.38
C PHE A 101 -2.76 -6.21 17.17
N GLY A 102 -2.28 -6.58 15.98
CA GLY A 102 -1.89 -7.94 15.61
C GLY A 102 -0.40 -8.23 15.83
N VAL A 103 0.35 -8.20 14.73
CA VAL A 103 1.75 -8.67 14.74
C VAL A 103 2.75 -7.56 14.93
N LYS A 104 2.45 -6.36 14.41
CA LYS A 104 3.43 -5.28 14.39
C LYS A 104 2.87 -4.00 13.79
N GLY A 105 3.32 -2.91 14.39
CA GLY A 105 3.62 -1.59 13.95
C GLY A 105 2.76 -0.98 12.86
N GLY A 106 2.25 0.17 13.17
CA GLY A 106 1.61 1.05 12.22
C GLY A 106 2.55 1.50 11.11
N ALA A 107 2.01 2.27 10.16
CA ALA A 107 2.76 2.86 9.07
C ALA A 107 3.37 4.24 9.44
N ALA A 108 3.65 4.48 10.72
CA ALA A 108 4.14 5.79 11.20
C ALA A 108 5.67 5.98 11.10
N GLY A 109 6.42 4.95 10.67
CA GLY A 109 7.88 4.95 10.69
C GLY A 109 8.46 4.36 11.97
N GLY A 110 9.70 4.69 12.32
CA GLY A 110 10.35 4.22 13.54
C GLY A 110 11.62 4.97 13.87
N GLY A 111 12.08 4.89 15.14
CA GLY A 111 13.21 5.66 15.63
C GLY A 111 12.97 7.16 15.47
N TYR A 112 13.97 7.86 14.97
CA TYR A 112 13.89 9.30 14.72
C TYR A 112 13.35 9.69 13.34
N ALA A 113 12.77 8.75 12.59
CA ALA A 113 12.09 8.99 11.32
C ALA A 113 10.64 8.49 11.38
N GLN A 114 9.78 9.30 11.97
CA GLN A 114 8.36 9.03 12.19
C GLN A 114 7.48 10.18 11.74
N VAL A 115 6.20 9.89 11.44
CA VAL A 115 5.12 10.88 11.33
C VAL A 115 4.34 10.94 12.64
N VAL A 116 3.96 12.14 13.02
CA VAL A 116 3.28 12.44 14.29
C VAL A 116 2.05 13.34 14.07
N PRO A 117 1.01 13.22 14.89
CA PRO A 117 0.88 12.47 16.15
C PRO A 117 0.72 10.96 15.91
N MET A 118 1.66 10.15 16.41
CA MET A 118 1.74 8.72 16.16
C MET A 118 0.51 7.95 16.66
N GLU A 119 0.03 8.27 17.87
CA GLU A 119 -1.11 7.61 18.51
C GLU A 119 -2.38 7.79 17.66
N ASP A 120 -2.68 9.02 17.27
CA ASP A 120 -3.86 9.34 16.46
C ASP A 120 -3.80 8.61 15.10
N ILE A 121 -2.64 8.62 14.45
CA ILE A 121 -2.44 7.97 13.14
C ILE A 121 -2.68 6.46 13.23
N ASN A 122 -2.20 5.81 14.30
CA ASN A 122 -2.30 4.36 14.46
C ASN A 122 -3.64 3.87 15.04
N LEU A 123 -4.44 4.74 15.64
CA LEU A 123 -5.70 4.37 16.28
C LEU A 123 -6.91 4.95 15.52
N HIS A 124 -7.44 6.07 15.98
CA HIS A 124 -8.57 6.77 15.35
C HIS A 124 -8.09 8.09 14.77
N PHE A 125 -7.65 8.06 13.54
CA PHE A 125 -7.00 9.22 12.92
C PHE A 125 -7.99 10.37 12.65
N THR A 126 -8.74 10.29 11.55
CA THR A 126 -9.77 11.27 11.17
C THR A 126 -11.09 10.62 10.76
N GLY A 127 -11.18 9.30 10.91
CA GLY A 127 -12.39 8.52 10.65
C GLY A 127 -12.49 7.94 9.24
N ASP A 128 -11.44 7.97 8.43
CA ASP A 128 -11.47 7.50 7.03
C ASP A 128 -11.80 6.01 6.95
N PHE A 129 -11.15 5.18 7.76
CA PHE A 129 -11.41 3.74 7.79
C PHE A 129 -12.81 3.42 8.30
N HIS A 130 -13.31 4.17 9.27
CA HIS A 130 -14.68 4.04 9.72
C HIS A 130 -15.69 4.38 8.62
N ALA A 131 -15.46 5.46 7.86
CA ALA A 131 -16.29 5.84 6.72
C ALA A 131 -16.29 4.76 5.61
N ILE A 132 -15.10 4.18 5.32
CA ILE A 132 -14.95 3.07 4.36
C ILE A 132 -15.74 1.85 4.83
N GLY A 133 -15.59 1.46 6.10
CA GLY A 133 -16.33 0.35 6.69
C GLY A 133 -17.85 0.57 6.65
N ALA A 134 -18.31 1.77 7.00
CA ALA A 134 -19.71 2.15 6.95
C ALA A 134 -20.28 2.08 5.53
N ALA A 135 -19.57 2.60 4.52
CA ALA A 135 -19.99 2.54 3.12
C ALA A 135 -20.04 1.10 2.58
N ASN A 136 -19.04 0.29 2.93
CA ASN A 136 -18.99 -1.12 2.56
C ASN A 136 -20.17 -1.92 3.14
N ASN A 137 -20.44 -1.73 4.42
CA ASN A 137 -21.49 -2.46 5.13
C ASN A 137 -22.90 -1.95 4.79
N LEU A 138 -23.03 -0.66 4.43
CA LEU A 138 -24.27 -0.14 3.87
C LEU A 138 -24.61 -0.86 2.55
N LEU A 139 -23.64 -1.06 1.66
CA LEU A 139 -23.87 -1.78 0.41
C LEU A 139 -24.28 -3.23 0.68
N ALA A 140 -23.62 -3.92 1.62
CA ALA A 140 -23.99 -5.28 2.02
C ALA A 140 -25.45 -5.35 2.55
N ALA A 141 -25.82 -4.41 3.44
CA ALA A 141 -27.19 -4.32 3.96
C ALA A 141 -28.21 -4.04 2.87
N MET A 142 -27.88 -3.21 1.86
CA MET A 142 -28.78 -2.91 0.75
C MET A 142 -28.96 -4.11 -0.19
N ILE A 143 -27.95 -4.96 -0.37
CA ILE A 143 -28.08 -6.21 -1.13
C ILE A 143 -29.09 -7.14 -0.44
N ASP A 144 -28.89 -7.42 0.85
CA ASP A 144 -29.75 -8.32 1.62
C ASP A 144 -31.18 -7.77 1.74
N ASN A 145 -31.32 -6.46 1.95
CA ASN A 145 -32.64 -5.80 1.96
C ASN A 145 -33.34 -5.88 0.59
N HIS A 146 -32.62 -5.73 -0.53
CA HIS A 146 -33.19 -5.87 -1.87
C HIS A 146 -33.76 -7.27 -2.10
N ILE A 147 -33.03 -8.31 -1.66
CA ILE A 147 -33.47 -9.70 -1.75
C ILE A 147 -34.73 -9.91 -0.87
N TYR A 148 -34.70 -9.40 0.36
CA TYR A 148 -35.80 -9.50 1.31
C TYR A 148 -37.09 -8.81 0.82
N GLN A 149 -36.98 -7.67 0.15
CA GLN A 149 -38.08 -6.84 -0.36
C GLN A 149 -38.61 -7.28 -1.75
N GLY A 150 -38.32 -8.50 -2.18
CA GLY A 150 -38.88 -9.09 -3.39
C GLY A 150 -37.90 -9.27 -4.53
N ASN A 151 -36.62 -8.92 -4.37
CA ASN A 151 -35.55 -9.27 -5.31
C ASN A 151 -35.83 -8.92 -6.79
N ALA A 152 -36.27 -7.70 -7.06
CA ALA A 152 -36.63 -7.27 -8.41
C ALA A 152 -35.50 -7.39 -9.45
N LEU A 153 -34.23 -7.38 -9.01
CA LEU A 153 -33.06 -7.59 -9.88
C LEU A 153 -32.76 -9.07 -10.12
N GLY A 154 -33.42 -10.00 -9.43
CA GLY A 154 -33.22 -11.43 -9.58
C GLY A 154 -31.83 -11.91 -9.11
N ILE A 155 -31.27 -11.31 -8.04
CA ILE A 155 -29.99 -11.70 -7.46
C ILE A 155 -30.08 -13.14 -6.92
N ASP A 156 -29.14 -14.01 -7.32
CA ASP A 156 -28.98 -15.33 -6.72
C ASP A 156 -28.22 -15.19 -5.39
N PRO A 157 -28.83 -15.46 -4.22
CA PRO A 157 -28.18 -15.32 -2.91
C PRO A 157 -26.91 -16.17 -2.75
N ARG A 158 -26.77 -17.25 -3.55
CA ARG A 158 -25.56 -18.10 -3.55
C ARG A 158 -24.41 -17.53 -4.37
N ARG A 159 -24.65 -16.42 -5.10
CA ARG A 159 -23.71 -15.81 -6.03
C ARG A 159 -23.38 -14.36 -5.70
N ILE A 160 -23.67 -13.97 -4.46
CA ILE A 160 -23.23 -12.68 -3.92
C ILE A 160 -21.70 -12.75 -3.72
N THR A 161 -20.98 -11.78 -4.29
CA THR A 161 -19.52 -11.68 -4.22
C THR A 161 -19.08 -10.61 -3.24
N TRP A 162 -20.02 -9.75 -2.82
CA TRP A 162 -19.76 -8.69 -1.86
C TRP A 162 -19.78 -9.22 -0.43
N ARG A 163 -18.75 -8.84 0.35
CA ARG A 163 -18.62 -9.19 1.76
C ARG A 163 -18.75 -7.95 2.64
N ARG A 164 -19.08 -8.16 3.90
CA ARG A 164 -18.96 -7.14 4.94
C ARG A 164 -17.49 -6.88 5.25
N CYS A 165 -17.17 -5.81 5.99
CA CYS A 165 -15.82 -5.58 6.45
C CYS A 165 -15.80 -5.05 7.89
N VAL A 166 -14.64 -5.25 8.53
CA VAL A 166 -14.29 -4.72 9.84
C VAL A 166 -12.77 -4.48 9.88
N ASP A 167 -12.35 -3.37 10.48
CA ASP A 167 -10.91 -3.06 10.54
C ASP A 167 -10.25 -3.70 11.77
N MET A 168 -10.25 -5.04 11.78
CA MET A 168 -9.62 -5.84 12.82
C MET A 168 -9.19 -7.21 12.25
N ASN A 169 -8.14 -7.81 12.83
CA ASN A 169 -7.74 -9.18 12.52
C ASN A 169 -8.62 -10.17 13.28
N ASP A 170 -9.61 -10.75 12.59
CA ASP A 170 -10.52 -11.71 13.19
C ASP A 170 -10.79 -12.93 12.28
N ARG A 171 -10.04 -14.02 12.51
CA ARG A 171 -10.19 -15.25 11.72
C ARG A 171 -11.56 -15.92 11.86
N GLN A 172 -12.29 -15.63 12.94
CA GLN A 172 -13.62 -16.19 13.20
C GLN A 172 -14.66 -15.68 12.19
N LEU A 173 -14.42 -14.48 11.61
CA LEU A 173 -15.33 -13.85 10.68
C LEU A 173 -15.08 -14.20 9.19
N ARG A 174 -14.11 -15.06 8.87
CA ARG A 174 -13.79 -15.44 7.48
C ARG A 174 -14.96 -16.05 6.73
N PHE A 175 -15.74 -16.86 7.42
CA PHE A 175 -16.96 -17.51 6.93
C PHE A 175 -18.00 -17.51 8.03
N VAL A 176 -19.17 -16.95 7.74
CA VAL A 176 -20.31 -16.87 8.64
C VAL A 176 -21.58 -17.27 7.89
N VAL A 177 -22.62 -17.60 8.62
CA VAL A 177 -23.97 -17.69 8.07
C VAL A 177 -24.78 -16.56 8.68
N ASP A 178 -25.26 -15.66 7.84
CA ASP A 178 -26.13 -14.55 8.22
C ASP A 178 -27.61 -14.84 7.93
N GLY A 179 -28.52 -13.93 8.31
CA GLY A 179 -29.95 -14.05 8.09
C GLY A 179 -30.68 -15.12 8.92
N LEU A 180 -30.03 -15.63 9.99
CA LEU A 180 -30.66 -16.62 10.90
C LEU A 180 -31.74 -15.98 11.78
N GLY A 181 -32.61 -16.82 12.38
CA GLY A 181 -33.66 -16.39 13.31
C GLY A 181 -35.04 -16.24 12.67
N GLY A 182 -35.24 -16.81 11.50
CA GLY A 182 -36.52 -16.91 10.81
C GLY A 182 -36.74 -15.82 9.77
N ARG A 183 -37.90 -15.92 9.10
CA ARG A 183 -38.23 -15.13 7.89
C ARG A 183 -38.08 -13.62 8.07
N VAL A 184 -38.33 -13.09 9.23
CA VAL A 184 -38.26 -11.65 9.52
C VAL A 184 -36.83 -11.09 9.48
N ASN A 185 -35.81 -11.95 9.56
CA ASN A 185 -34.41 -11.58 9.58
C ASN A 185 -33.70 -11.68 8.20
N GLY A 186 -34.44 -12.09 7.17
CA GLY A 186 -33.90 -12.19 5.80
C GLY A 186 -33.74 -13.62 5.30
N THR A 187 -32.86 -13.82 4.33
CA THR A 187 -32.55 -15.11 3.71
C THR A 187 -31.22 -15.63 4.25
N PRO A 188 -31.18 -16.77 4.95
CA PRO A 188 -29.92 -17.36 5.37
C PRO A 188 -29.00 -17.65 4.19
N ARG A 189 -27.77 -17.17 4.27
CA ARG A 189 -26.72 -17.40 3.27
C ARG A 189 -25.33 -17.42 3.90
N GLU A 190 -24.40 -18.00 3.19
CA GLU A 190 -22.98 -17.85 3.51
C GLU A 190 -22.53 -16.41 3.21
N ASP A 191 -21.83 -15.82 4.17
CA ASP A 191 -21.16 -14.51 4.05
C ASP A 191 -19.77 -14.61 4.70
N GLY A 192 -19.10 -13.49 4.87
CA GLY A 192 -17.83 -13.32 5.56
C GLY A 192 -17.47 -11.87 5.68
N TYR A 193 -16.38 -11.62 6.38
CA TYR A 193 -15.85 -10.29 6.54
C TYR A 193 -14.45 -10.21 5.94
N ASP A 194 -14.18 -9.15 5.21
CA ASP A 194 -12.82 -8.76 4.82
C ASP A 194 -12.33 -7.71 5.82
N ILE A 195 -11.01 -7.60 6.02
CA ILE A 195 -10.46 -6.44 6.73
C ILE A 195 -10.67 -5.18 5.87
N THR A 196 -10.96 -4.05 6.49
CA THR A 196 -11.34 -2.80 5.79
C THR A 196 -10.35 -2.42 4.68
N VAL A 197 -9.05 -2.60 4.91
CA VAL A 197 -7.99 -2.33 3.91
C VAL A 197 -7.94 -3.30 2.73
N ALA A 198 -8.66 -4.43 2.82
CA ALA A 198 -8.84 -5.38 1.73
C ALA A 198 -10.13 -5.13 0.92
N SER A 199 -11.01 -4.25 1.38
CA SER A 199 -12.27 -3.94 0.71
C SER A 199 -12.04 -3.22 -0.62
N GLU A 200 -12.94 -3.43 -1.58
CA GLU A 200 -12.91 -2.68 -2.84
C GLU A 200 -13.16 -1.17 -2.62
N ILE A 201 -13.91 -0.79 -1.56
CA ILE A 201 -14.14 0.61 -1.21
C ILE A 201 -12.82 1.33 -0.90
N MET A 202 -11.90 0.69 -0.18
CA MET A 202 -10.56 1.24 0.08
C MET A 202 -9.81 1.50 -1.23
N ALA A 203 -9.83 0.56 -2.16
CA ALA A 203 -9.17 0.71 -3.47
C ALA A 203 -9.85 1.81 -4.33
N VAL A 204 -11.17 1.87 -4.32
CA VAL A 204 -11.97 2.91 -5.00
C VAL A 204 -11.60 4.29 -4.48
N LEU A 205 -11.62 4.50 -3.15
CA LEU A 205 -11.26 5.78 -2.53
C LEU A 205 -9.83 6.20 -2.93
N CYS A 206 -8.88 5.28 -2.87
CA CYS A 206 -7.47 5.56 -3.17
C CYS A 206 -7.20 5.87 -4.64
N LEU A 207 -8.01 5.36 -5.57
CA LEU A 207 -7.85 5.58 -7.01
C LEU A 207 -8.75 6.68 -7.58
N SER A 208 -9.66 7.22 -6.77
CA SER A 208 -10.55 8.30 -7.19
C SER A 208 -9.79 9.62 -7.33
N SER A 209 -10.16 10.41 -8.35
CA SER A 209 -9.60 11.73 -8.66
C SER A 209 -10.39 12.88 -8.04
N ASP A 210 -11.67 12.69 -7.79
CA ASP A 210 -12.59 13.66 -7.21
C ASP A 210 -13.89 12.98 -6.75
N VAL A 211 -14.86 13.75 -6.24
CA VAL A 211 -16.15 13.23 -5.74
C VAL A 211 -17.01 12.63 -6.86
N SER A 212 -16.92 13.17 -8.07
CA SER A 212 -17.70 12.67 -9.21
C SER A 212 -17.18 11.30 -9.66
N ASP A 213 -15.85 11.17 -9.80
CA ASP A 213 -15.18 9.90 -10.11
C ASP A 213 -15.42 8.86 -9.00
N LEU A 214 -15.36 9.29 -7.72
CA LEU A 214 -15.71 8.41 -6.59
C LEU A 214 -17.12 7.82 -6.77
N LYS A 215 -18.12 8.67 -7.02
CA LYS A 215 -19.51 8.21 -7.18
C LYS A 215 -19.69 7.30 -8.39
N GLU A 216 -19.02 7.60 -9.49
CA GLU A 216 -19.06 6.76 -10.69
C GLU A 216 -18.41 5.39 -10.43
N ARG A 217 -17.23 5.35 -9.81
CA ARG A 217 -16.55 4.11 -9.41
C ARG A 217 -17.42 3.27 -8.48
N LEU A 218 -18.00 3.88 -7.44
CA LEU A 218 -18.91 3.18 -6.53
C LEU A 218 -20.10 2.55 -7.27
N SER A 219 -20.66 3.23 -8.28
CA SER A 219 -21.79 2.69 -9.03
C SER A 219 -21.46 1.47 -9.90
N ARG A 220 -20.19 1.33 -10.33
CA ARG A 220 -19.72 0.20 -11.14
C ARG A 220 -19.39 -1.06 -10.32
N ILE A 221 -19.30 -0.99 -9.00
CA ILE A 221 -18.99 -2.15 -8.15
C ILE A 221 -19.95 -3.29 -8.44
N VAL A 222 -19.42 -4.47 -8.76
CA VAL A 222 -20.19 -5.70 -8.96
C VAL A 222 -20.39 -6.38 -7.62
N VAL A 223 -21.66 -6.55 -7.21
CA VAL A 223 -22.03 -7.10 -5.89
C VAL A 223 -22.37 -8.59 -5.93
N GLY A 224 -22.66 -9.12 -7.10
CA GLY A 224 -23.07 -10.51 -7.31
C GLY A 224 -23.66 -10.71 -8.69
N TYR A 225 -24.36 -11.82 -8.88
CA TYR A 225 -24.93 -12.21 -10.16
C TYR A 225 -26.40 -12.63 -10.01
N THR A 226 -27.18 -12.43 -11.08
CA THR A 226 -28.55 -12.93 -11.16
C THR A 226 -28.58 -14.44 -11.37
N TYR A 227 -29.80 -15.03 -11.28
CA TYR A 227 -30.02 -16.45 -11.64
C TYR A 227 -29.62 -16.74 -13.10
N ASP A 228 -29.69 -15.73 -13.99
CA ASP A 228 -29.33 -15.82 -15.42
C ASP A 228 -27.86 -15.42 -15.67
N ASP A 229 -27.01 -15.43 -14.63
CA ASP A 229 -25.57 -15.15 -14.72
C ASP A 229 -25.19 -13.72 -15.15
N GLN A 230 -26.09 -12.74 -15.00
CA GLN A 230 -25.80 -11.34 -15.29
C GLN A 230 -25.23 -10.64 -14.06
N PRO A 231 -24.19 -9.79 -14.20
CA PRO A 231 -23.64 -9.03 -13.07
C PRO A 231 -24.67 -8.02 -12.56
N VAL A 232 -24.74 -7.87 -11.24
CA VAL A 232 -25.51 -6.82 -10.56
C VAL A 232 -24.57 -5.83 -9.94
N THR A 233 -24.83 -4.52 -10.11
CA THR A 233 -23.97 -3.45 -9.63
C THR A 233 -24.59 -2.65 -8.48
N ALA A 234 -23.74 -1.97 -7.70
CA ALA A 234 -24.19 -1.03 -6.67
C ALA A 234 -25.01 0.13 -7.24
N GLY A 235 -24.77 0.51 -8.50
CA GLY A 235 -25.57 1.50 -9.22
C GLY A 235 -27.00 1.05 -9.46
N GLN A 236 -27.23 -0.23 -9.84
CA GLN A 236 -28.56 -0.81 -9.99
C GLN A 236 -29.32 -0.89 -8.65
N LEU A 237 -28.61 -1.09 -7.55
CA LEU A 237 -29.16 -0.99 -6.19
C LEU A 237 -29.37 0.46 -5.71
N ARG A 238 -28.93 1.46 -6.49
CA ARG A 238 -28.98 2.90 -6.16
C ARG A 238 -28.21 3.26 -4.88
N ALA A 239 -27.16 2.47 -4.53
CA ALA A 239 -26.38 2.64 -3.29
C ALA A 239 -25.31 3.75 -3.42
N ALA A 240 -24.79 4.02 -4.61
CA ALA A 240 -23.61 4.85 -4.84
C ALA A 240 -23.70 6.27 -4.24
N GLY A 241 -24.89 6.89 -4.26
CA GLY A 241 -25.10 8.22 -3.69
C GLY A 241 -24.90 8.26 -2.17
N ALA A 242 -25.51 7.31 -1.45
CA ALA A 242 -25.40 7.21 0.00
C ALA A 242 -23.98 6.80 0.43
N MET A 243 -23.35 5.87 -0.30
CA MET A 243 -21.95 5.50 -0.07
C MET A 243 -21.02 6.70 -0.27
N CYS A 244 -21.21 7.47 -1.34
CA CYS A 244 -20.43 8.68 -1.60
C CYS A 244 -20.61 9.74 -0.50
N ALA A 245 -21.81 9.90 0.04
CA ALA A 245 -22.07 10.81 1.16
C ALA A 245 -21.30 10.42 2.42
N LEU A 246 -21.18 9.12 2.72
CA LEU A 246 -20.36 8.62 3.82
C LEU A 246 -18.86 8.88 3.60
N LEU A 247 -18.40 8.85 2.35
CA LEU A 247 -16.99 8.92 1.97
C LEU A 247 -16.49 10.32 1.62
N LYS A 248 -17.37 11.33 1.53
CA LYS A 248 -17.01 12.67 1.01
C LYS A 248 -15.87 13.35 1.77
N ASP A 249 -15.84 13.22 3.09
CA ASP A 249 -14.77 13.80 3.92
C ASP A 249 -13.55 12.88 4.00
N ALA A 250 -13.76 11.55 3.97
CA ALA A 250 -12.69 10.56 3.88
C ALA A 250 -11.89 10.66 2.56
N LEU A 251 -12.44 11.27 1.51
CA LEU A 251 -11.74 11.48 0.24
C LEU A 251 -10.63 12.55 0.31
N LYS A 252 -10.68 13.42 1.31
CA LYS A 252 -9.68 14.48 1.52
C LYS A 252 -8.44 13.91 2.21
N PRO A 253 -7.21 14.14 1.70
CA PRO A 253 -5.98 13.72 2.37
C PRO A 253 -5.80 14.38 3.74
N ASN A 254 -5.14 13.67 4.65
CA ASN A 254 -4.85 14.13 6.01
C ASN A 254 -3.44 14.73 6.06
N LEU A 255 -3.33 15.99 6.49
CA LEU A 255 -2.07 16.67 6.74
C LEU A 255 -1.61 16.45 8.18
N VAL A 256 -0.37 16.03 8.34
CA VAL A 256 0.39 15.89 9.59
C VAL A 256 1.85 16.30 9.36
N GLN A 257 2.74 15.97 10.26
CA GLN A 257 4.15 16.31 10.21
C GLN A 257 5.04 15.12 10.56
N THR A 258 6.32 15.18 10.14
CA THR A 258 7.35 14.28 10.67
C THR A 258 7.87 14.81 12.02
N LEU A 259 8.73 14.05 12.71
CA LEU A 259 9.44 14.54 13.90
C LEU A 259 10.27 15.81 13.64
N GLU A 260 10.73 16.00 12.39
CA GLU A 260 11.47 17.19 11.95
C GLU A 260 10.57 18.24 11.27
N HIS A 261 9.24 18.10 11.45
CA HIS A 261 8.23 19.02 10.94
C HIS A 261 8.14 19.12 9.42
N THR A 262 8.59 18.09 8.68
CA THR A 262 8.31 17.97 7.24
C THR A 262 6.82 17.69 7.06
N PRO A 263 6.12 18.42 6.15
CA PRO A 263 4.72 18.16 5.88
C PRO A 263 4.51 16.74 5.34
N ALA A 264 3.51 16.05 5.89
CA ALA A 264 3.17 14.69 5.52
C ALA A 264 1.67 14.55 5.22
N LEU A 265 1.34 13.92 4.10
CA LEU A 265 -0.03 13.58 3.70
C LEU A 265 -0.24 12.09 3.94
N VAL A 266 -1.08 11.72 4.90
CA VAL A 266 -1.40 10.33 5.23
C VAL A 266 -2.82 10.05 4.75
N HIS A 267 -3.00 9.10 3.81
CA HIS A 267 -4.32 8.89 3.21
C HIS A 267 -4.48 7.53 2.55
N GLY A 268 -5.47 6.75 2.99
CA GLY A 268 -5.79 5.41 2.50
C GLY A 268 -4.70 4.38 2.79
N GLY A 269 -5.05 3.11 2.79
CA GLY A 269 -4.12 2.04 3.19
C GLY A 269 -4.40 0.67 2.57
N PRO A 270 -4.62 0.55 1.24
CA PRO A 270 -4.94 -0.73 0.62
C PRO A 270 -3.77 -1.71 0.75
N PHE A 271 -4.06 -3.00 0.98
CA PHE A 271 -3.04 -4.04 1.03
C PHE A 271 -2.42 -4.29 -0.34
N ALA A 272 -1.09 -4.45 -0.38
CA ALA A 272 -0.34 -4.65 -1.63
C ALA A 272 -0.41 -6.08 -2.17
N ASN A 273 -0.83 -7.06 -1.38
CA ASN A 273 -0.98 -8.45 -1.82
C ASN A 273 -2.34 -8.76 -2.49
N ILE A 274 -3.32 -7.84 -2.41
CA ILE A 274 -4.67 -8.03 -2.99
C ILE A 274 -5.21 -6.77 -3.68
N ALA A 275 -4.57 -5.62 -3.51
CA ALA A 275 -4.91 -4.34 -4.12
C ALA A 275 -3.62 -3.63 -4.53
N HIS A 276 -3.70 -2.34 -4.92
CA HIS A 276 -2.54 -1.61 -5.45
C HIS A 276 -1.50 -1.19 -4.39
N GLY A 277 -1.78 -1.35 -3.10
CA GLY A 277 -0.77 -1.32 -2.02
C GLY A 277 -0.03 -0.01 -1.80
N CYS A 278 -0.61 1.12 -2.14
CA CYS A 278 -0.02 2.45 -1.94
C CYS A 278 -1.09 3.47 -1.55
N ASN A 279 -0.70 4.64 -1.06
CA ASN A 279 -1.61 5.71 -0.68
C ASN A 279 -2.47 6.20 -1.86
N SER A 280 -3.38 7.13 -1.59
CA SER A 280 -4.31 7.63 -2.60
C SER A 280 -3.60 8.40 -3.73
N VAL A 281 -4.24 8.43 -4.89
CA VAL A 281 -3.87 9.30 -6.03
C VAL A 281 -3.90 10.76 -5.59
N LEU A 282 -4.92 11.16 -4.82
CA LEU A 282 -5.09 12.53 -4.34
C LEU A 282 -3.95 12.99 -3.44
N ALA A 283 -3.55 12.17 -2.45
CA ALA A 283 -2.41 12.52 -1.59
C ALA A 283 -1.10 12.63 -2.38
N THR A 284 -0.86 11.73 -3.33
CA THR A 284 0.35 11.80 -4.17
C THR A 284 0.35 13.04 -5.07
N LYS A 285 -0.75 13.33 -5.76
CA LYS A 285 -0.86 14.54 -6.60
C LYS A 285 -0.74 15.82 -5.76
N MET A 286 -1.33 15.84 -4.56
CA MET A 286 -1.24 16.96 -3.64
C MET A 286 0.20 17.17 -3.16
N ALA A 287 0.92 16.10 -2.79
CA ALA A 287 2.33 16.18 -2.44
C ALA A 287 3.19 16.73 -3.59
N MET A 288 2.91 16.32 -4.84
CA MET A 288 3.59 16.85 -6.03
C MET A 288 3.28 18.34 -6.29
N LYS A 289 2.08 18.80 -5.95
CA LYS A 289 1.70 20.22 -6.07
C LYS A 289 2.33 21.12 -5.02
N LEU A 290 2.63 20.57 -3.86
CA LEU A 290 3.09 21.31 -2.68
C LEU A 290 4.61 21.31 -2.53
N GLY A 291 5.29 20.30 -3.05
CA GLY A 291 6.74 20.15 -2.92
C GLY A 291 7.45 20.02 -4.25
N ASP A 292 8.71 20.48 -4.30
CA ASP A 292 9.60 20.20 -5.44
C ASP A 292 9.90 18.70 -5.55
N TYR A 293 9.81 18.00 -4.42
CA TYR A 293 10.00 16.56 -4.29
C TYR A 293 8.86 15.95 -3.48
N ALA A 294 8.10 15.06 -4.10
CA ALA A 294 7.07 14.25 -3.46
C ALA A 294 7.63 12.85 -3.20
N VAL A 295 7.80 12.46 -1.94
CA VAL A 295 8.32 11.15 -1.56
C VAL A 295 7.16 10.26 -1.14
N THR A 296 7.04 9.09 -1.76
CA THR A 296 5.96 8.14 -1.44
C THR A 296 6.48 6.71 -1.40
N GLU A 297 5.71 5.80 -0.84
CA GLU A 297 6.08 4.38 -0.74
C GLU A 297 5.06 3.44 -1.36
N ALA A 298 5.50 2.23 -1.68
CA ALA A 298 4.64 1.10 -2.04
C ALA A 298 4.87 -0.07 -1.09
N GLY A 299 3.80 -0.80 -0.76
CA GLY A 299 3.83 -1.89 0.22
C GLY A 299 4.62 -3.10 -0.25
N PHE A 300 5.25 -3.81 0.68
CA PHE A 300 6.07 -5.00 0.44
C PHE A 300 7.28 -4.73 -0.49
N GLY A 301 7.63 -5.70 -1.34
CA GLY A 301 8.78 -5.60 -2.25
C GLY A 301 8.44 -4.94 -3.60
N GLY A 302 9.50 -4.67 -4.36
CA GLY A 302 9.41 -4.06 -5.68
C GLY A 302 8.61 -4.88 -6.70
N ASP A 303 8.60 -6.20 -6.54
CA ASP A 303 7.83 -7.14 -7.35
C ASP A 303 6.32 -7.16 -7.06
N LEU A 304 5.89 -6.56 -5.96
CA LEU A 304 4.50 -6.60 -5.51
C LEU A 304 3.91 -5.19 -5.41
N GLY A 305 4.38 -4.38 -4.46
CA GLY A 305 3.85 -3.03 -4.26
C GLY A 305 4.30 -2.04 -5.33
N ALA A 306 5.60 -2.00 -5.67
CA ALA A 306 6.07 -1.07 -6.70
C ALA A 306 5.54 -1.45 -8.08
N GLU A 307 5.45 -2.74 -8.44
CA GLU A 307 4.81 -3.18 -9.67
C GLU A 307 3.40 -2.59 -9.79
N LYS A 308 2.57 -2.73 -8.75
CA LYS A 308 1.19 -2.21 -8.76
C LYS A 308 1.12 -0.68 -8.70
N PHE A 309 2.05 -0.05 -8.00
CA PHE A 309 2.16 1.41 -8.03
C PHE A 309 2.41 1.90 -9.45
N LEU A 310 3.31 1.25 -10.19
CA LEU A 310 3.68 1.61 -11.55
C LEU A 310 2.59 1.22 -12.55
N ASP A 311 2.20 -0.06 -12.59
CA ASP A 311 1.29 -0.58 -13.62
C ASP A 311 -0.20 -0.34 -13.36
N ILE A 312 -0.61 -0.01 -12.12
CA ILE A 312 -1.99 0.33 -11.81
C ILE A 312 -2.13 1.82 -11.49
N LYS A 313 -1.53 2.30 -10.39
CA LYS A 313 -1.74 3.68 -9.92
C LYS A 313 -1.17 4.71 -10.90
N CYS A 314 0.09 4.56 -11.33
CA CYS A 314 0.69 5.50 -12.28
C CYS A 314 -0.03 5.51 -13.62
N ARG A 315 -0.46 4.34 -14.10
CA ARG A 315 -1.24 4.22 -15.33
C ARG A 315 -2.57 4.97 -15.24
N MET A 316 -3.36 4.71 -14.19
CA MET A 316 -4.69 5.32 -14.03
C MET A 316 -4.63 6.82 -13.73
N ALA A 317 -3.63 7.27 -12.99
CA ALA A 317 -3.50 8.64 -12.54
C ALA A 317 -2.57 9.50 -13.43
N HIS A 318 -1.98 8.90 -14.48
CA HIS A 318 -1.01 9.52 -15.39
C HIS A 318 0.22 10.07 -14.66
N LEU A 319 0.69 9.35 -13.64
CA LEU A 319 1.87 9.70 -12.87
C LEU A 319 3.13 9.14 -13.53
N LYS A 320 4.25 9.87 -13.40
CA LYS A 320 5.57 9.45 -13.90
C LYS A 320 6.61 9.64 -12.79
N PRO A 321 7.09 8.56 -12.16
CA PRO A 321 8.17 8.66 -11.18
C PRO A 321 9.45 9.21 -11.82
N SER A 322 10.17 10.04 -11.07
CA SER A 322 11.45 10.62 -11.48
C SER A 322 12.62 9.75 -11.02
N ALA A 323 12.48 9.09 -9.88
CA ALA A 323 13.48 8.18 -9.31
C ALA A 323 12.83 7.12 -8.42
N VAL A 324 13.53 6.02 -8.22
CA VAL A 324 13.14 4.94 -7.30
C VAL A 324 14.25 4.68 -6.29
N VAL A 325 13.88 4.53 -5.03
CA VAL A 325 14.75 4.07 -3.94
C VAL A 325 14.36 2.64 -3.60
N VAL A 326 15.30 1.71 -3.70
CA VAL A 326 15.13 0.31 -3.28
C VAL A 326 15.80 0.13 -1.93
N VAL A 327 15.02 -0.07 -0.88
CA VAL A 327 15.52 -0.27 0.48
C VAL A 327 15.98 -1.72 0.64
N ALA A 328 17.17 -1.90 1.19
CA ALA A 328 17.74 -3.18 1.53
C ALA A 328 18.30 -3.17 2.97
N THR A 329 18.34 -4.33 3.61
CA THR A 329 19.05 -4.53 4.87
C THR A 329 19.97 -5.74 4.76
N VAL A 330 21.15 -5.67 5.35
CA VAL A 330 22.08 -6.81 5.43
C VAL A 330 21.40 -8.03 6.06
N ARG A 331 20.59 -7.80 7.10
CA ARG A 331 19.83 -8.86 7.79
C ARG A 331 18.85 -9.59 6.87
N ALA A 332 18.06 -8.85 6.08
CA ALA A 332 17.12 -9.46 5.14
C ALA A 332 17.86 -10.20 4.01
N LEU A 333 18.96 -9.66 3.51
CA LEU A 333 19.79 -10.34 2.51
C LEU A 333 20.36 -11.65 3.06
N LYS A 334 20.92 -11.66 4.28
CA LYS A 334 21.39 -12.89 4.92
C LYS A 334 20.27 -13.93 5.10
N MET A 335 19.04 -13.51 5.41
CA MET A 335 17.88 -14.43 5.45
C MET A 335 17.56 -15.01 4.08
N HIS A 336 17.59 -14.21 3.02
CA HIS A 336 17.44 -14.70 1.65
C HIS A 336 18.56 -15.63 1.22
N GLY A 337 19.74 -15.51 1.82
CA GLY A 337 20.86 -16.44 1.69
C GLY A 337 20.78 -17.68 2.59
N GLY A 338 19.68 -17.86 3.33
CA GLY A 338 19.38 -19.09 4.08
C GLY A 338 19.64 -19.02 5.60
N LEU A 339 20.12 -17.90 6.16
CA LEU A 339 20.29 -17.78 7.61
C LEU A 339 18.96 -17.66 8.35
N LYS A 340 18.92 -18.21 9.55
CA LYS A 340 17.78 -18.08 10.48
C LYS A 340 17.80 -16.73 11.18
N LYS A 341 16.64 -16.25 11.61
CA LYS A 341 16.47 -14.97 12.32
C LYS A 341 17.41 -14.82 13.54
N THR A 342 17.73 -15.90 14.22
CA THR A 342 18.60 -15.94 15.41
C THR A 342 20.10 -15.74 15.09
N GLU A 343 20.50 -15.86 13.82
CA GLU A 343 21.90 -15.85 13.38
C GLU A 343 22.31 -14.55 12.67
N LEU A 344 21.38 -13.59 12.52
CA LEU A 344 21.56 -12.40 11.69
C LEU A 344 22.53 -11.34 12.25
N ASN A 345 22.83 -11.39 13.54
CA ASN A 345 23.67 -10.38 14.19
C ASN A 345 25.18 -10.62 14.01
N ALA A 346 25.59 -11.81 13.62
CA ALA A 346 26.98 -12.13 13.30
C ALA A 346 27.27 -11.83 11.83
N GLU A 347 28.51 -11.39 11.54
CA GLU A 347 28.98 -11.26 10.16
C GLU A 347 28.90 -12.60 9.42
N ASN A 348 28.35 -12.54 8.20
CA ASN A 348 28.32 -13.71 7.31
C ASN A 348 28.26 -13.28 5.85
N LEU A 349 29.44 -13.09 5.26
CA LEU A 349 29.59 -12.66 3.86
C LEU A 349 29.07 -13.72 2.88
N GLU A 350 29.21 -15.02 3.18
CA GLU A 350 28.75 -16.10 2.31
C GLU A 350 27.22 -16.07 2.18
N ALA A 351 26.50 -16.01 3.29
CA ALA A 351 25.05 -15.91 3.28
C ALA A 351 24.58 -14.60 2.67
N LEU A 352 25.29 -13.48 2.93
CA LEU A 352 24.99 -12.20 2.31
C LEU A 352 25.13 -12.27 0.79
N GLU A 353 26.21 -12.84 0.27
CA GLU A 353 26.44 -13.01 -1.17
C GLU A 353 25.38 -13.90 -1.81
N ALA A 354 25.00 -14.99 -1.14
CA ALA A 354 23.93 -15.87 -1.60
C ALA A 354 22.54 -15.18 -1.66
N GLY A 355 22.28 -14.22 -0.79
CA GLY A 355 21.02 -13.46 -0.75
C GLY A 355 20.97 -12.24 -1.69
N LEU A 356 22.12 -11.70 -2.07
CA LEU A 356 22.22 -10.50 -2.93
C LEU A 356 21.44 -10.59 -4.24
N PRO A 357 21.32 -11.75 -4.94
CA PRO A 357 20.50 -11.85 -6.14
C PRO A 357 19.05 -11.38 -5.97
N ASN A 358 18.47 -11.46 -4.76
CA ASN A 358 17.14 -10.91 -4.49
C ASN A 358 17.11 -9.40 -4.70
N LEU A 359 18.02 -8.65 -4.08
CA LEU A 359 18.14 -7.20 -4.24
C LEU A 359 18.43 -6.82 -5.69
N LEU A 360 19.41 -7.48 -6.31
CA LEU A 360 19.84 -7.17 -7.67
C LEU A 360 18.72 -7.37 -8.69
N ARG A 361 17.82 -8.35 -8.48
CA ARG A 361 16.61 -8.53 -9.31
C ARG A 361 15.63 -7.38 -9.14
N HIS A 362 15.41 -6.89 -7.93
CA HIS A 362 14.56 -5.70 -7.72
C HIS A 362 15.15 -4.47 -8.39
N VAL A 363 16.46 -4.26 -8.29
CA VAL A 363 17.17 -3.17 -8.99
C VAL A 363 17.00 -3.29 -10.50
N SER A 364 17.29 -4.47 -11.06
CA SER A 364 17.13 -4.76 -12.50
C SER A 364 15.67 -4.55 -12.97
N ASN A 365 14.67 -4.92 -12.15
CA ASN A 365 13.27 -4.62 -12.50
C ASN A 365 13.03 -3.11 -12.64
N MET A 366 13.56 -2.28 -11.72
CA MET A 366 13.37 -0.83 -11.80
C MET A 366 14.11 -0.21 -12.99
N THR A 367 15.33 -0.66 -13.27
CA THR A 367 16.18 -0.06 -14.32
C THR A 367 15.91 -0.61 -15.72
N GLU A 368 15.61 -1.91 -15.86
CA GLU A 368 15.49 -2.58 -17.17
C GLU A 368 14.04 -2.80 -17.61
N VAL A 369 13.10 -3.02 -16.65
CA VAL A 369 11.68 -3.24 -16.98
C VAL A 369 10.92 -1.92 -17.01
N TYR A 370 11.14 -1.07 -15.99
CA TYR A 370 10.45 0.21 -15.84
C TYR A 370 11.26 1.42 -16.30
N HIS A 371 12.54 1.25 -16.62
CA HIS A 371 13.47 2.29 -17.10
C HIS A 371 13.53 3.53 -16.20
N LEU A 372 13.55 3.30 -14.88
CA LEU A 372 13.61 4.35 -13.87
C LEU A 372 15.03 4.53 -13.32
N PRO A 373 15.49 5.78 -13.13
CA PRO A 373 16.68 6.05 -12.33
C PRO A 373 16.50 5.45 -10.92
N CYS A 374 17.50 4.69 -10.45
CA CYS A 374 17.41 3.90 -9.22
C CYS A 374 18.62 4.10 -8.33
N VAL A 375 18.38 4.13 -7.02
CA VAL A 375 19.40 4.03 -5.97
C VAL A 375 18.98 2.98 -4.95
N VAL A 376 19.95 2.27 -4.38
CA VAL A 376 19.74 1.37 -3.25
C VAL A 376 20.00 2.14 -1.94
N ALA A 377 19.03 2.13 -1.03
CA ALA A 377 19.21 2.61 0.34
C ALA A 377 19.52 1.43 1.26
N ILE A 378 20.73 1.34 1.77
CA ILE A 378 21.10 0.34 2.77
C ILE A 378 20.67 0.87 4.14
N ASN A 379 19.56 0.37 4.66
CA ASN A 379 19.07 0.70 5.99
C ASN A 379 19.96 -0.01 7.02
N ARG A 380 20.93 0.72 7.54
CA ARG A 380 22.01 0.22 8.39
C ARG A 380 21.51 -0.12 9.79
N PHE A 381 21.87 -1.31 10.26
CA PHE A 381 21.73 -1.75 11.64
C PHE A 381 23.07 -1.69 12.39
N PRO A 382 23.06 -1.48 13.74
CA PRO A 382 24.30 -1.41 14.51
C PRO A 382 25.20 -2.65 14.44
N THR A 383 24.63 -3.79 14.04
CA THR A 383 25.34 -5.08 13.91
C THR A 383 25.94 -5.31 12.52
N ASP A 384 25.65 -4.45 11.55
CA ASP A 384 26.17 -4.59 10.18
C ASP A 384 27.66 -4.19 10.16
N THR A 385 28.50 -5.06 9.57
CA THR A 385 29.94 -4.81 9.48
C THR A 385 30.29 -4.03 8.21
N GLU A 386 31.45 -3.36 8.22
CA GLU A 386 31.90 -2.58 7.06
C GLU A 386 32.15 -3.48 5.83
N ASP A 387 32.56 -4.74 6.03
CA ASP A 387 32.77 -5.68 4.92
C ASP A 387 31.45 -6.14 4.32
N GLU A 388 30.40 -6.34 5.14
CA GLU A 388 29.04 -6.63 4.66
C GLU A 388 28.48 -5.44 3.86
N LEU A 389 28.60 -4.23 4.37
CA LEU A 389 28.13 -3.02 3.69
C LEU A 389 28.84 -2.82 2.35
N ARG A 390 30.18 -2.97 2.34
CA ARG A 390 31.00 -2.85 1.12
C ARG A 390 30.61 -3.88 0.06
N LEU A 391 30.33 -5.12 0.47
CA LEU A 391 29.91 -6.17 -0.46
C LEU A 391 28.59 -5.79 -1.18
N VAL A 392 27.62 -5.24 -0.44
CA VAL A 392 26.35 -4.76 -1.05
C VAL A 392 26.61 -3.60 -2.02
N GLU A 393 27.41 -2.62 -1.61
CA GLU A 393 27.78 -1.47 -2.46
C GLU A 393 28.46 -1.91 -3.77
N ASP A 394 29.44 -2.80 -3.70
CA ASP A 394 30.21 -3.26 -4.85
C ASP A 394 29.33 -4.03 -5.83
N LYS A 395 28.41 -4.88 -5.34
CA LYS A 395 27.48 -5.62 -6.19
C LYS A 395 26.45 -4.69 -6.86
N CYS A 396 25.96 -3.67 -6.18
CA CYS A 396 25.08 -2.65 -6.78
C CYS A 396 25.83 -1.82 -7.83
N ARG A 397 27.05 -1.39 -7.52
CA ARG A 397 27.91 -0.63 -8.44
C ARG A 397 28.22 -1.41 -9.72
N ALA A 398 28.36 -2.73 -9.63
CA ALA A 398 28.55 -3.58 -10.81
C ALA A 398 27.35 -3.58 -11.76
N LEU A 399 26.13 -3.25 -11.28
CA LEU A 399 24.93 -3.00 -12.09
C LEU A 399 24.79 -1.53 -12.53
N GLY A 400 25.75 -0.67 -12.24
CA GLY A 400 25.68 0.77 -12.54
C GLY A 400 24.73 1.56 -11.63
N VAL A 401 24.36 1.01 -10.48
CA VAL A 401 23.45 1.62 -9.49
C VAL A 401 24.22 1.91 -8.21
N ASN A 402 24.10 3.14 -7.71
CA ASN A 402 24.70 3.50 -6.42
C ASN A 402 23.91 2.88 -5.26
N ALA A 403 24.63 2.43 -4.25
CA ALA A 403 24.08 2.10 -2.96
C ALA A 403 24.57 3.12 -1.92
N VAL A 404 23.65 3.62 -1.10
CA VAL A 404 23.92 4.69 -0.12
C VAL A 404 23.44 4.23 1.24
N LEU A 405 24.26 4.45 2.27
CA LEU A 405 23.89 4.16 3.66
C LEU A 405 22.77 5.08 4.12
N SER A 406 21.77 4.51 4.77
CA SER A 406 20.69 5.21 5.44
C SER A 406 20.70 4.91 6.92
N GLU A 407 20.96 5.92 7.74
CA GLU A 407 21.00 5.84 9.20
C GLU A 407 19.84 6.60 9.85
N VAL A 408 18.74 6.75 9.10
CA VAL A 408 17.61 7.61 9.49
C VAL A 408 16.90 7.14 10.75
N TRP A 409 16.93 5.83 11.05
CA TRP A 409 16.32 5.31 12.26
C TRP A 409 16.97 5.91 13.52
N GLY A 410 18.29 6.01 13.54
CA GLY A 410 19.05 6.52 14.70
C GLY A 410 19.33 8.03 14.66
N LYS A 411 19.33 8.65 13.47
CA LYS A 411 19.81 10.02 13.27
C LYS A 411 18.76 10.94 12.61
N GLY A 412 17.53 10.46 12.38
CA GLY A 412 16.49 11.23 11.66
C GLY A 412 16.97 11.66 10.27
N GLY A 413 16.53 12.82 9.81
CA GLY A 413 16.90 13.37 8.51
C GLY A 413 18.39 13.57 8.29
N ALA A 414 19.18 13.77 9.36
CA ALA A 414 20.63 13.86 9.26
C ALA A 414 21.27 12.56 8.74
N GLY A 415 20.69 11.41 9.09
CA GLY A 415 21.10 10.10 8.57
C GLY A 415 20.64 9.82 7.14
N GLY A 416 19.84 10.73 6.55
CA GLY A 416 19.28 10.62 5.20
C GLY A 416 19.88 11.59 4.17
N THR A 417 20.78 12.49 4.57
CA THR A 417 21.27 13.56 3.68
C THR A 417 22.01 13.03 2.46
N ALA A 418 22.90 12.05 2.61
CA ALA A 418 23.62 11.45 1.50
C ALA A 418 22.66 10.75 0.50
N LEU A 419 21.63 10.07 1.00
CA LEU A 419 20.60 9.49 0.16
C LEU A 419 19.78 10.58 -0.56
N ALA A 420 19.48 11.69 0.13
CA ALA A 420 18.77 12.82 -0.45
C ALA A 420 19.57 13.48 -1.58
N GLU A 421 20.87 13.68 -1.42
CA GLU A 421 21.76 14.21 -2.47
C GLU A 421 21.78 13.31 -3.72
N GLU A 422 21.88 12.01 -3.51
CA GLU A 422 21.85 11.03 -4.62
C GLU A 422 20.49 11.02 -5.33
N VAL A 423 19.38 11.07 -4.58
CA VAL A 423 18.02 11.15 -5.15
C VAL A 423 17.84 12.43 -5.97
N VAL A 424 18.32 13.57 -5.48
CA VAL A 424 18.30 14.84 -6.24
C VAL A 424 19.05 14.68 -7.55
N ARG A 425 20.27 14.11 -7.51
CA ARG A 425 21.08 13.85 -8.71
C ARG A 425 20.36 12.94 -9.73
N LEU A 426 19.66 11.89 -9.26
CA LEU A 426 18.87 11.01 -10.10
C LEU A 426 17.66 11.72 -10.73
N CYS A 427 16.99 12.59 -9.98
CA CYS A 427 15.84 13.35 -10.45
C CYS A 427 16.18 14.41 -11.51
N GLU A 428 17.46 14.76 -11.70
CA GLU A 428 17.96 15.61 -12.79
C GLU A 428 18.08 14.85 -14.11
N GLN A 429 18.10 13.51 -14.07
CA GLN A 429 18.10 12.67 -15.24
C GLN A 429 16.71 12.60 -15.86
N GLN A 430 16.66 12.42 -17.17
CA GLN A 430 15.40 12.17 -17.86
C GLN A 430 14.91 10.76 -17.52
N SER A 431 13.74 10.65 -16.88
CA SER A 431 13.10 9.36 -16.63
C SER A 431 12.61 8.76 -17.96
N GLY A 432 13.04 7.53 -18.24
CA GLY A 432 12.58 6.74 -19.38
C GLY A 432 11.36 5.86 -19.06
N PHE A 433 10.61 6.17 -18.02
CA PHE A 433 9.55 5.34 -17.44
C PHE A 433 8.62 4.71 -18.48
N THR A 434 8.49 3.40 -18.43
CA THR A 434 7.56 2.59 -19.22
C THR A 434 6.80 1.61 -18.33
N PHE A 435 5.64 1.16 -18.80
CA PHE A 435 4.86 0.12 -18.10
C PHE A 435 5.39 -1.28 -18.43
N CYS A 436 5.10 -2.25 -17.55
CA CYS A 436 5.46 -3.65 -17.78
C CYS A 436 4.72 -4.27 -18.96
N TYR A 437 3.51 -3.80 -19.28
CA TYR A 437 2.66 -4.31 -20.36
C TYR A 437 1.82 -3.18 -20.96
N ASP A 438 1.34 -3.39 -22.19
CA ASP A 438 0.49 -2.45 -22.92
C ASP A 438 -1.01 -2.67 -22.61
N ASP A 439 -1.83 -1.63 -22.81
CA ASP A 439 -3.25 -1.65 -22.47
C ASP A 439 -4.07 -2.60 -23.36
N ASP A 440 -3.66 -2.79 -24.62
CA ASP A 440 -4.31 -3.64 -25.62
C ASP A 440 -4.02 -5.13 -25.45
N MET A 441 -3.09 -5.51 -24.57
CA MET A 441 -2.84 -6.90 -24.23
C MET A 441 -4.06 -7.55 -23.57
N THR A 442 -4.30 -8.82 -23.87
CA THR A 442 -5.31 -9.62 -23.17
C THR A 442 -4.96 -9.80 -21.69
N ILE A 443 -5.96 -10.07 -20.85
CA ILE A 443 -5.77 -10.33 -19.41
C ILE A 443 -4.65 -11.35 -19.16
N ARG A 444 -4.64 -12.47 -19.91
CA ARG A 444 -3.60 -13.49 -19.81
C ARG A 444 -2.21 -12.97 -20.21
N GLN A 445 -2.12 -12.18 -21.27
CA GLN A 445 -0.84 -11.60 -21.71
C GLN A 445 -0.29 -10.61 -20.67
N LYS A 446 -1.14 -9.79 -20.04
CA LYS A 446 -0.74 -8.88 -18.94
C LYS A 446 -0.20 -9.67 -17.75
N MET A 447 -0.91 -10.71 -17.30
CA MET A 447 -0.42 -11.61 -16.24
C MET A 447 0.93 -12.23 -16.60
N ASN A 448 1.06 -12.73 -17.84
CA ASN A 448 2.29 -13.36 -18.30
C ASN A 448 3.45 -12.37 -18.39
N ALA A 449 3.21 -11.13 -18.82
CA ALA A 449 4.23 -10.08 -18.82
C ALA A 449 4.77 -9.79 -17.41
N ILE A 450 3.89 -9.69 -16.41
CA ILE A 450 4.32 -9.53 -15.01
C ILE A 450 5.16 -10.73 -14.56
N VAL A 451 4.69 -11.96 -14.81
CA VAL A 451 5.37 -13.18 -14.39
C VAL A 451 6.76 -13.30 -15.03
N THR A 452 6.86 -13.06 -16.34
CA THR A 452 8.13 -13.27 -17.06
C THR A 452 9.10 -12.09 -16.89
N ARG A 453 8.61 -10.85 -16.88
CA ARG A 453 9.47 -9.66 -16.85
C ARG A 453 9.83 -9.23 -15.42
N VAL A 454 8.88 -9.28 -14.47
CA VAL A 454 9.08 -8.80 -13.09
C VAL A 454 9.47 -9.93 -12.15
N TYR A 455 8.77 -11.08 -12.22
CA TYR A 455 9.07 -12.21 -11.33
C TYR A 455 10.20 -13.10 -11.85
N ARG A 456 10.49 -13.04 -13.15
CA ARG A 456 11.45 -13.92 -13.85
C ARG A 456 11.04 -15.39 -13.80
N GLY A 457 9.73 -15.66 -13.72
CA GLY A 457 9.17 -17.00 -13.95
C GLY A 457 9.04 -17.32 -15.45
N ASP A 458 8.75 -18.58 -15.76
CA ASP A 458 8.65 -19.06 -17.14
C ASP A 458 7.33 -18.65 -17.80
N GLU A 459 6.22 -18.86 -17.09
CA GLU A 459 4.87 -18.56 -17.60
C GLU A 459 3.81 -18.51 -16.50
N VAL A 460 2.67 -17.90 -16.84
CA VAL A 460 1.44 -17.99 -16.04
C VAL A 460 0.61 -19.19 -16.47
N VAL A 461 0.18 -20.00 -15.50
CA VAL A 461 -0.72 -21.13 -15.68
C VAL A 461 -2.08 -20.79 -15.10
N LEU A 462 -3.14 -20.93 -15.88
CA LEU A 462 -4.52 -20.72 -15.40
C LEU A 462 -5.20 -22.05 -15.12
N THR A 463 -5.80 -22.20 -13.95
CA THR A 463 -6.69 -23.32 -13.67
C THR A 463 -7.90 -23.32 -14.59
N PRO A 464 -8.66 -24.42 -14.74
CA PRO A 464 -9.91 -24.41 -15.51
C PRO A 464 -10.89 -23.34 -15.05
N GLU A 465 -10.98 -23.10 -13.74
CA GLU A 465 -11.83 -22.04 -13.17
C GLU A 465 -11.34 -20.66 -13.58
N ALA A 466 -10.05 -20.35 -13.40
CA ALA A 466 -9.47 -19.06 -13.80
C ALA A 466 -9.65 -18.80 -15.32
N LYS A 467 -9.54 -19.84 -16.17
CA LYS A 467 -9.80 -19.71 -17.61
C LYS A 467 -11.24 -19.29 -17.90
N ARG A 468 -12.24 -19.90 -17.24
CA ARG A 468 -13.64 -19.54 -17.37
C ARG A 468 -13.89 -18.09 -16.93
N GLN A 469 -13.30 -17.69 -15.81
CA GLN A 469 -13.44 -16.34 -15.26
C GLN A 469 -12.80 -15.30 -16.19
N VAL A 470 -11.59 -15.54 -16.71
CA VAL A 470 -10.94 -14.64 -17.69
C VAL A 470 -11.82 -14.46 -18.94
N LYS A 471 -12.41 -15.55 -19.47
CA LYS A 471 -13.33 -15.50 -20.61
C LYS A 471 -14.53 -14.61 -20.29
N LYS A 472 -15.20 -14.87 -19.15
CA LYS A 472 -16.36 -14.09 -18.70
C LYS A 472 -16.04 -12.61 -18.54
N LEU A 473 -14.92 -12.26 -17.90
CA LEU A 473 -14.50 -10.88 -17.71
C LEU A 473 -14.18 -10.19 -19.05
N THR A 474 -13.64 -10.91 -20.01
CA THR A 474 -13.41 -10.38 -21.36
C THR A 474 -14.74 -10.08 -22.06
N GLU A 475 -15.73 -10.98 -21.97
CA GLU A 475 -17.09 -10.82 -22.50
C GLU A 475 -17.84 -9.64 -21.83
N MET A 476 -17.56 -9.37 -20.55
CA MET A 476 -18.07 -8.21 -19.81
C MET A 476 -17.38 -6.88 -20.18
N GLY A 477 -16.40 -6.87 -21.10
CA GLY A 477 -15.68 -5.67 -21.51
C GLY A 477 -14.53 -5.27 -20.56
N CYS A 478 -14.14 -6.11 -19.62
CA CYS A 478 -13.06 -5.82 -18.66
C CYS A 478 -11.64 -6.10 -19.19
N GLY A 479 -11.49 -6.49 -20.46
CA GLY A 479 -10.21 -6.93 -21.03
C GLY A 479 -9.10 -5.89 -21.01
N ALA A 480 -9.44 -4.61 -21.11
CA ALA A 480 -8.49 -3.49 -21.08
C ALA A 480 -7.99 -3.14 -19.67
N MET A 481 -8.67 -3.59 -18.60
CA MET A 481 -8.29 -3.27 -17.22
C MET A 481 -6.87 -3.77 -16.88
N PRO A 482 -6.10 -3.03 -16.07
CA PRO A 482 -4.84 -3.53 -15.54
C PRO A 482 -5.05 -4.73 -14.60
N VAL A 483 -3.98 -5.49 -14.37
CA VAL A 483 -4.03 -6.71 -13.55
C VAL A 483 -3.27 -6.50 -12.25
N CYS A 484 -3.91 -6.85 -11.16
CA CYS A 484 -3.35 -6.94 -9.82
C CYS A 484 -3.05 -8.42 -9.51
N MET A 485 -1.77 -8.81 -9.55
CA MET A 485 -1.35 -10.16 -9.15
C MET A 485 -1.35 -10.27 -7.63
N ALA A 486 -2.27 -11.08 -7.10
CA ALA A 486 -2.39 -11.36 -5.67
C ALA A 486 -1.60 -12.63 -5.35
N LYS A 487 -0.40 -12.46 -4.77
CA LYS A 487 0.53 -13.56 -4.41
C LYS A 487 1.16 -13.34 -3.04
N THR A 488 1.93 -14.32 -2.58
CA THR A 488 2.76 -14.18 -1.38
C THR A 488 3.74 -13.02 -1.53
N GLN A 489 3.95 -12.28 -0.45
CA GLN A 489 4.93 -11.20 -0.39
C GLN A 489 6.38 -11.67 -0.15
N TYR A 490 6.58 -12.94 0.19
CA TYR A 490 7.87 -13.48 0.66
C TYR A 490 8.74 -14.11 -0.44
N SER A 491 8.28 -14.11 -1.68
CA SER A 491 9.01 -14.67 -2.83
C SER A 491 8.60 -13.99 -4.14
N PHE A 492 9.48 -13.98 -5.14
CA PHE A 492 9.10 -13.66 -6.52
C PHE A 492 8.10 -14.68 -7.10
N SER A 493 8.13 -15.94 -6.63
CA SER A 493 7.16 -16.96 -7.06
C SER A 493 5.87 -16.90 -6.25
N ASP A 494 4.92 -17.78 -6.57
CA ASP A 494 3.71 -18.03 -5.78
C ASP A 494 3.94 -19.00 -4.58
N ASP A 495 5.18 -19.47 -4.38
CA ASP A 495 5.61 -20.29 -3.25
C ASP A 495 6.49 -19.47 -2.30
N ALA A 496 5.99 -19.19 -1.10
CA ALA A 496 6.69 -18.40 -0.08
C ALA A 496 8.01 -19.03 0.42
N LYS A 497 8.24 -20.32 0.14
CA LYS A 497 9.47 -21.04 0.55
C LYS A 497 10.63 -20.85 -0.42
N LYS A 498 10.36 -20.35 -1.62
CA LYS A 498 11.39 -20.06 -2.64
C LYS A 498 12.02 -18.71 -2.37
N LEU A 499 13.01 -18.68 -1.49
CA LEU A 499 13.74 -17.46 -1.10
C LEU A 499 14.73 -17.01 -2.19
N GLY A 500 15.35 -15.86 -1.97
CA GLY A 500 16.37 -15.31 -2.87
C GLY A 500 15.77 -14.85 -4.22
N ALA A 501 16.36 -15.30 -5.30
CA ALA A 501 15.95 -14.98 -6.67
C ALA A 501 15.63 -16.26 -7.45
N PRO A 502 14.48 -16.93 -7.19
CA PRO A 502 14.13 -18.20 -7.85
C PRO A 502 13.96 -18.02 -9.36
N GLU A 503 14.29 -19.07 -10.11
CA GLU A 503 14.14 -19.15 -11.58
C GLU A 503 13.45 -20.46 -11.96
N GLY A 504 13.04 -20.60 -13.23
CA GLY A 504 12.47 -21.85 -13.75
C GLY A 504 11.15 -22.25 -13.07
N PHE A 505 10.33 -21.29 -12.63
CA PHE A 505 9.05 -21.58 -11.99
C PHE A 505 7.88 -21.03 -12.81
N LYS A 506 6.73 -21.67 -12.63
CA LYS A 506 5.46 -21.20 -13.19
C LYS A 506 4.60 -20.62 -12.06
N VAL A 507 3.84 -19.57 -12.36
CA VAL A 507 2.88 -19.01 -11.43
C VAL A 507 1.49 -19.51 -11.76
N THR A 508 0.83 -20.15 -10.80
CA THR A 508 -0.51 -20.73 -11.00
C THR A 508 -1.57 -19.77 -10.49
N VAL A 509 -2.37 -19.21 -11.40
CA VAL A 509 -3.56 -18.42 -11.07
C VAL A 509 -4.74 -19.36 -10.87
N ARG A 510 -5.28 -19.38 -9.65
CA ARG A 510 -6.38 -20.26 -9.25
C ARG A 510 -7.75 -19.62 -9.52
N GLN A 511 -7.86 -18.33 -9.31
CA GLN A 511 -9.09 -17.58 -9.45
C GLN A 511 -8.81 -16.17 -9.99
N VAL A 512 -9.76 -15.64 -10.75
CA VAL A 512 -9.71 -14.26 -11.27
C VAL A 512 -11.03 -13.57 -10.96
N LYS A 513 -10.97 -12.39 -10.38
CA LYS A 513 -12.15 -11.56 -10.11
C LYS A 513 -11.94 -10.12 -10.57
N VAL A 514 -13.03 -9.40 -10.81
CA VAL A 514 -12.95 -7.98 -11.12
C VAL A 514 -13.22 -7.14 -9.87
N SER A 515 -12.43 -6.10 -9.67
CA SER A 515 -12.68 -4.94 -8.82
C SER A 515 -13.17 -3.83 -9.73
N ALA A 516 -14.44 -3.90 -10.13
CA ALA A 516 -14.99 -3.09 -11.23
C ALA A 516 -15.05 -1.60 -10.88
N GLY A 517 -15.35 -1.28 -9.63
CA GLY A 517 -15.29 0.10 -9.11
C GLY A 517 -13.87 0.65 -9.07
N ALA A 518 -12.94 -0.12 -8.57
CA ALA A 518 -11.52 0.24 -8.56
C ALA A 518 -10.91 0.27 -9.98
N GLY A 519 -11.43 -0.55 -10.91
CA GLY A 519 -11.04 -0.56 -12.32
C GLY A 519 -9.85 -1.46 -12.62
N PHE A 520 -9.64 -2.54 -11.87
CA PHE A 520 -8.61 -3.53 -12.14
C PHE A 520 -9.10 -4.97 -11.92
N ILE A 521 -8.37 -5.92 -12.48
CA ILE A 521 -8.60 -7.35 -12.33
C ILE A 521 -7.66 -7.91 -11.28
N VAL A 522 -8.19 -8.72 -10.35
CA VAL A 522 -7.40 -9.41 -9.32
C VAL A 522 -7.19 -10.86 -9.72
N ALA A 523 -5.94 -11.28 -9.89
CA ALA A 523 -5.52 -12.63 -10.20
C ALA A 523 -4.93 -13.30 -8.94
N LEU A 524 -5.66 -14.26 -8.38
CA LEU A 524 -5.30 -14.95 -7.13
C LEU A 524 -4.43 -16.17 -7.44
N THR A 525 -3.19 -16.19 -6.94
CA THR A 525 -2.23 -17.31 -7.19
C THR A 525 -2.22 -18.34 -6.08
N GLY A 526 -2.81 -18.04 -4.92
CA GLY A 526 -2.87 -18.93 -3.76
C GLY A 526 -4.02 -18.56 -2.84
N ASP A 527 -3.99 -19.08 -1.63
CA ASP A 527 -4.95 -18.74 -0.58
C ASP A 527 -4.56 -17.37 0.02
N ILE A 528 -5.00 -16.31 -0.66
CA ILE A 528 -4.76 -14.94 -0.20
C ILE A 528 -5.81 -14.59 0.83
N MET A 529 -5.37 -14.36 2.05
CA MET A 529 -6.27 -14.02 3.16
C MET A 529 -6.65 -12.54 3.11
N THR A 530 -7.94 -12.30 2.95
CA THR A 530 -8.55 -10.97 3.05
C THR A 530 -9.02 -10.63 4.46
N MET A 531 -8.95 -11.60 5.39
CA MET A 531 -9.19 -11.43 6.81
C MET A 531 -8.07 -12.12 7.60
N PRO A 532 -7.02 -11.38 8.01
CA PRO A 532 -5.95 -11.91 8.87
C PRO A 532 -6.50 -12.36 10.22
N GLY A 533 -5.79 -13.23 10.91
CA GLY A 533 -6.08 -13.57 12.30
C GLY A 533 -5.05 -12.96 13.24
N LEU A 534 -5.42 -12.73 14.48
CA LEU A 534 -4.47 -12.38 15.53
C LEU A 534 -3.44 -13.51 15.70
N PRO A 535 -2.15 -13.19 15.95
CA PRO A 535 -1.11 -14.18 16.25
C PRO A 535 -1.31 -14.79 17.62
N LYS A 536 -0.41 -15.71 18.01
CA LYS A 536 -0.45 -16.34 19.34
C LYS A 536 -0.25 -15.33 20.46
N GLU A 537 0.59 -14.36 20.24
CA GLU A 537 0.88 -13.24 21.15
C GLU A 537 0.64 -11.94 20.36
N PRO A 538 -0.58 -11.40 20.39
CA PRO A 538 -0.90 -10.18 19.66
C PRO A 538 -0.31 -8.94 20.37
N ALA A 539 0.04 -7.91 19.61
CA ALA A 539 0.51 -6.64 20.14
C ALA A 539 -0.47 -6.02 21.15
N ALA A 540 -1.76 -6.30 20.99
CA ALA A 540 -2.82 -5.88 21.93
C ALA A 540 -2.57 -6.29 23.38
N GLU A 541 -1.80 -7.35 23.65
CA GLU A 541 -1.48 -7.78 25.03
C GLU A 541 -0.48 -6.85 25.74
N HIS A 542 0.20 -5.98 24.99
CA HIS A 542 1.24 -5.09 25.47
C HIS A 542 0.89 -3.61 25.36
N ILE A 543 -0.23 -3.30 24.71
CA ILE A 543 -0.74 -1.92 24.59
C ILE A 543 -1.58 -1.62 25.83
N ASP A 544 -1.27 -0.51 26.51
CA ASP A 544 -1.98 -0.06 27.70
C ASP A 544 -2.11 1.46 27.73
N VAL A 545 -2.98 1.97 28.59
CA VAL A 545 -3.19 3.40 28.80
C VAL A 545 -3.23 3.68 30.32
N ASP A 546 -2.45 4.66 30.77
CA ASP A 546 -2.40 5.05 32.16
C ASP A 546 -3.59 5.95 32.58
N GLU A 547 -3.65 6.30 33.86
CA GLU A 547 -4.70 7.17 34.42
C GLU A 547 -4.71 8.60 33.86
N ASN A 548 -3.66 9.03 33.22
CA ASN A 548 -3.53 10.34 32.54
C ASN A 548 -3.85 10.26 31.05
N GLY A 549 -4.20 9.07 30.54
CA GLY A 549 -4.46 8.84 29.12
C GLY A 549 -3.21 8.65 28.26
N VAL A 550 -2.04 8.43 28.86
CA VAL A 550 -0.79 8.19 28.13
C VAL A 550 -0.73 6.73 27.70
N ILE A 551 -0.56 6.51 26.40
CA ILE A 551 -0.49 5.17 25.80
C ILE A 551 0.93 4.63 25.90
N SER A 552 1.05 3.36 26.22
CA SER A 552 2.29 2.59 26.20
C SER A 552 2.15 1.34 25.32
N GLY A 553 3.29 0.77 24.90
CA GLY A 553 3.30 -0.47 24.11
C GLY A 553 2.81 -0.34 22.66
N LEU A 554 2.49 0.84 22.21
CA LEU A 554 2.14 1.11 20.81
C LEU A 554 3.44 1.36 20.01
N PHE A 555 4.22 0.27 19.79
CA PHE A 555 5.50 0.20 19.05
C PHE A 555 6.68 1.05 19.53
#